data_58faa7906205aa3b95cdd5e26f7af5d9
#
_entry.id   58faa7906205aa3b95cdd5e26f7af5d9
#
_cell.length_a   1.000
_cell.length_b   1.000
_cell.length_c   1.000
_cell.angle_alpha   90.00
_cell.angle_beta   90.00
_cell.angle_gamma   90.00
#
_symmetry.space_group_name_H-M   'P 1'
#
loop_
_entity.id
_entity.type
_entity.pdbx_description
1 polymer ?
#
loop_
_entity_poly.entity_id
_entity_poly.type
_entity_poly.pdbx_seq_one_letter_code
_entity_poly.pdbx_strand_id
1 'polypeptide(L)'
;PKPSSAASDVYKRQVEKRYNSKLTGSIAASLVDPAKSLHKVRTGTKDAATPDAQTTRLIGSDELKRLQEGNVPILSLETIKEQRDIAVFTGARAKSLDIIVSHTAHERSELVDLFGFERQYLREDIGTGEVPITKIIKVEGMVNPFLREFVERNLQQAEKEGANLVILEIDSPGGYVHDSVLLADRLSKLDPKKMRTVAYVPHMAISGAAVIALGCDDIIMHQDAQLGDAGMIKETEAGGQFEFAPEKQLSPLRESLRRLATAKGRSPALCESMSAKDLQVFKATKRDSGSMSYMTDAEIQNSEGEWIKGAPVPECGGGQFLTVAGKRAYELRLASEPVHDFSELKQRLGIPKDKLVPIAQTTWVDTLVSVLRSPAVTFLLFMIGILCLYLEAHTTSGIFAIGAIFSFGLFFWANYMGGTAGWLEVMLFLIGAGLVAIEVFLIPGFGVFGLSGGLAIIASIVLASQTFVVPSTNEEFRQLAWSMGTLSSSIVAVGFVALILGRFLPHIPGIRNMILAPPGDDGPMLDPRLINGSQSSLATSHDQELVGQAGVAYSSLRPAGKAQFKGRLVDVVSNGDFIDPGTPIEVVEVSGNRIVVCAK
;
A
#
# COMPACT_ATOMS: atom_id res chain seq x y z
N PRO A 1 -15.03 -10.03 48.97
CA PRO A 1 -15.23 -10.71 50.26
C PRO A 1 -14.28 -11.90 50.33
N LYS A 2 -13.46 -11.96 51.38
CA LYS A 2 -12.63 -13.14 51.64
C LYS A 2 -13.55 -14.33 51.85
N PRO A 3 -13.38 -15.44 51.10
CA PRO A 3 -14.16 -16.64 51.38
C PRO A 3 -13.86 -17.06 52.82
N SER A 4 -14.90 -17.33 53.59
CA SER A 4 -14.75 -17.81 54.95
C SER A 4 -14.02 -19.16 54.94
N SER A 5 -13.21 -19.45 55.94
CA SER A 5 -12.50 -20.74 56.09
C SER A 5 -13.44 -21.96 55.94
N ALA A 6 -14.69 -21.80 56.35
CA ALA A 6 -15.75 -22.82 56.24
C ALA A 6 -16.14 -23.11 54.76
N ALA A 7 -16.18 -22.08 53.87
CA ALA A 7 -16.49 -22.29 52.46
C ALA A 7 -15.33 -23.03 51.74
N SER A 8 -14.08 -22.73 52.11
CA SER A 8 -12.89 -23.44 51.63
C SER A 8 -12.91 -24.93 52.04
N ASP A 9 -13.33 -25.24 53.25
CA ASP A 9 -13.39 -26.64 53.75
C ASP A 9 -14.55 -27.44 53.14
N VAL A 10 -15.68 -26.80 52.82
CA VAL A 10 -16.78 -27.44 52.09
C VAL A 10 -16.38 -27.75 50.65
N TYR A 11 -15.75 -26.81 49.99
CA TYR A 11 -15.26 -27.00 48.63
C TYR A 11 -14.19 -28.12 48.56
N LYS A 12 -13.29 -28.14 49.53
CA LYS A 12 -12.28 -29.19 49.71
C LYS A 12 -12.90 -30.59 49.77
N ARG A 13 -13.92 -30.78 50.62
CA ARG A 13 -14.61 -32.07 50.74
C ARG A 13 -15.44 -32.45 49.50
N GLN A 14 -15.99 -31.48 48.80
CA GLN A 14 -16.73 -31.74 47.54
C GLN A 14 -15.80 -32.17 46.40
N VAL A 15 -14.62 -31.56 46.30
CA VAL A 15 -13.62 -31.92 45.29
C VAL A 15 -13.02 -33.29 45.56
N GLU A 16 -12.71 -33.62 46.83
CA GLU A 16 -12.23 -34.96 47.24
C GLU A 16 -13.26 -36.07 46.96
N LYS A 17 -14.57 -35.78 47.06
CA LYS A 17 -15.64 -36.75 46.79
C LYS A 17 -16.00 -36.94 45.30
N ARG A 18 -15.82 -35.92 44.48
CA ARG A 18 -16.28 -35.94 43.08
C ARG A 18 -15.19 -36.21 42.05
N TYR A 19 -13.96 -35.88 42.35
CA TYR A 19 -12.87 -35.95 41.39
C TYR A 19 -11.74 -36.81 41.93
N ASN A 20 -11.40 -37.82 41.16
CA ASN A 20 -10.29 -38.73 41.23
C ASN A 20 -9.19 -38.40 42.27
N SER A 21 -8.62 -39.41 42.88
CA SER A 21 -7.60 -39.40 43.96
C SER A 21 -6.36 -38.49 43.75
N LYS A 22 -6.22 -37.92 42.55
CA LYS A 22 -5.12 -37.01 42.20
C LYS A 22 -5.32 -35.56 42.59
N LEU A 23 -6.56 -35.08 42.81
CA LEU A 23 -6.84 -33.73 43.30
C LEU A 23 -6.95 -33.75 44.81
N THR A 24 -5.84 -33.53 45.48
CA THR A 24 -5.85 -33.42 46.94
C THR A 24 -6.52 -32.13 47.40
N GLY A 25 -7.10 -32.12 48.61
CA GLY A 25 -7.70 -30.91 49.16
C GLY A 25 -6.74 -29.75 49.30
N SER A 26 -5.43 -30.00 49.40
CA SER A 26 -4.39 -28.98 49.41
C SER A 26 -4.24 -28.27 48.08
N ILE A 27 -4.33 -28.99 46.95
CA ILE A 27 -4.31 -28.39 45.59
C ILE A 27 -5.58 -27.56 45.40
N ALA A 28 -6.76 -28.11 45.72
CA ALA A 28 -8.01 -27.38 45.57
C ALA A 28 -8.04 -26.09 46.41
N ALA A 29 -7.55 -26.13 47.65
CA ALA A 29 -7.43 -24.96 48.49
C ALA A 29 -6.48 -23.89 47.91
N SER A 30 -5.36 -24.30 47.31
CA SER A 30 -4.39 -23.38 46.72
C SER A 30 -4.90 -22.65 45.48
N LEU A 31 -5.88 -23.23 44.76
CA LEU A 31 -6.52 -22.63 43.57
C LEU A 31 -7.54 -21.53 43.95
N VAL A 32 -8.01 -21.51 45.19
CA VAL A 32 -9.09 -20.60 45.64
C VAL A 32 -8.61 -19.61 46.68
N ASP A 33 -7.71 -20.04 47.59
CA ASP A 33 -7.26 -19.26 48.73
C ASP A 33 -5.81 -18.78 48.56
N PRO A 34 -5.58 -17.45 48.46
CA PRO A 34 -4.22 -16.88 48.37
C PRO A 34 -3.35 -17.17 49.58
N ALA A 35 -3.95 -17.39 50.75
CA ALA A 35 -3.23 -17.64 51.99
C ALA A 35 -2.69 -19.08 52.14
N LYS A 36 -3.10 -20.00 51.25
CA LYS A 36 -2.64 -21.38 51.28
C LYS A 36 -1.45 -21.57 50.33
N SER A 37 -0.31 -22.04 50.87
CA SER A 37 0.85 -22.43 50.04
C SER A 37 0.70 -23.88 49.55
N LEU A 38 1.43 -24.21 48.47
CA LEU A 38 1.50 -25.56 47.89
C LEU A 38 2.96 -25.96 47.75
N HIS A 39 3.29 -27.12 48.24
CA HIS A 39 4.63 -27.66 48.24
C HIS A 39 4.66 -29.07 47.63
N LYS A 40 5.67 -29.36 46.84
CA LYS A 40 5.98 -30.71 46.38
C LYS A 40 7.00 -31.31 47.33
N VAL A 41 6.61 -32.35 48.00
CA VAL A 41 7.45 -33.02 49.01
C VAL A 41 7.72 -34.45 48.59
N ARG A 42 8.98 -34.83 48.68
CA ARG A 42 9.42 -36.22 48.51
C ARG A 42 9.82 -36.78 49.87
N THR A 43 9.14 -37.80 50.30
CA THR A 43 9.41 -38.50 51.57
C THR A 43 9.93 -39.91 51.32
N GLY A 44 10.76 -40.44 52.22
CA GLY A 44 11.30 -41.80 52.12
C GLY A 44 12.42 -42.02 53.11
N THR A 45 12.78 -43.27 53.40
CA THR A 45 13.93 -43.62 54.23
C THR A 45 15.24 -43.39 53.47
N LYS A 46 16.25 -42.79 54.13
CA LYS A 46 17.56 -42.49 53.52
C LYS A 46 18.31 -43.72 52.98
N ASP A 47 17.95 -44.89 53.42
CA ASP A 47 18.63 -46.15 53.10
C ASP A 47 17.86 -47.05 52.11
N ALA A 48 16.76 -46.58 51.51
CA ALA A 48 16.00 -47.36 50.56
C ALA A 48 16.65 -47.31 49.15
N ALA A 49 17.36 -48.36 48.82
CA ALA A 49 18.02 -48.57 47.50
C ALA A 49 17.00 -48.87 46.35
N THR A 50 15.71 -48.92 46.68
CA THR A 50 14.61 -49.22 45.71
C THR A 50 13.75 -47.97 45.46
N PRO A 51 13.48 -47.60 44.18
CA PRO A 51 12.64 -46.45 43.80
C PRO A 51 11.22 -46.49 44.39
N ASP A 52 10.69 -47.66 44.71
CA ASP A 52 9.31 -47.87 45.18
C ASP A 52 9.05 -47.40 46.63
N ALA A 53 10.10 -47.14 47.41
CA ALA A 53 9.95 -46.64 48.79
C ALA A 53 9.85 -45.12 48.93
N GLN A 54 9.94 -44.37 47.81
CA GLN A 54 9.90 -42.90 47.78
C GLN A 54 8.53 -42.40 47.32
N THR A 55 7.85 -41.64 48.15
CA THR A 55 6.54 -41.07 47.76
C THR A 55 6.67 -39.58 47.53
N THR A 56 6.27 -39.13 46.32
CA THR A 56 6.18 -37.70 45.98
C THR A 56 4.73 -37.25 46.10
N ARG A 57 4.45 -36.23 46.90
CA ARG A 57 3.10 -35.68 47.10
C ARG A 57 3.08 -34.16 47.05
N LEU A 58 1.94 -33.60 46.59
CA LEU A 58 1.65 -32.18 46.68
C LEU A 58 0.86 -31.94 47.96
N ILE A 59 1.40 -31.15 48.87
CA ILE A 59 0.85 -30.89 50.19
C ILE A 59 0.76 -29.40 50.52
N GLY A 60 -0.16 -29.01 51.36
CA GLY A 60 -0.28 -27.65 51.85
C GLY A 60 0.62 -27.38 53.05
N SER A 61 0.71 -26.12 53.50
CA SER A 61 1.50 -25.68 54.64
C SER A 61 1.17 -26.41 55.95
N ASP A 62 -0.10 -26.70 56.18
CA ASP A 62 -0.54 -27.35 57.43
C ASP A 62 -0.07 -28.82 57.49
N GLU A 63 -0.09 -29.50 56.35
CA GLU A 63 0.37 -30.88 56.22
C GLU A 63 1.90 -30.96 56.25
N LEU A 64 2.59 -29.95 55.65
CA LEU A 64 4.05 -29.85 55.72
C LEU A 64 4.53 -29.70 57.18
N LYS A 65 3.87 -28.85 57.96
CA LYS A 65 4.19 -28.73 59.39
C LYS A 65 4.02 -30.03 60.14
N ARG A 66 2.93 -30.76 59.90
CA ARG A 66 2.70 -32.08 60.52
C ARG A 66 3.78 -33.12 60.16
N LEU A 67 4.26 -33.11 58.93
CA LEU A 67 5.35 -33.99 58.49
C LEU A 67 6.66 -33.61 59.18
N GLN A 68 6.92 -32.33 59.39
CA GLN A 68 8.10 -31.82 60.09
C GLN A 68 8.05 -32.16 61.61
N GLU A 69 6.89 -31.95 62.24
CA GLU A 69 6.65 -32.29 63.64
C GLU A 69 6.70 -33.82 63.89
N GLY A 70 6.26 -34.62 62.90
CA GLY A 70 6.28 -36.07 62.95
C GLY A 70 7.62 -36.71 62.61
N ASN A 71 8.67 -35.95 62.46
CA ASN A 71 10.05 -36.40 62.14
C ASN A 71 10.15 -37.30 60.89
N VAL A 72 9.26 -37.11 59.89
CA VAL A 72 9.28 -37.88 58.66
C VAL A 72 10.44 -37.37 57.76
N PRO A 73 11.32 -38.25 57.27
CA PRO A 73 12.44 -37.83 56.42
C PRO A 73 11.96 -37.18 55.12
N ILE A 74 12.24 -35.89 54.97
CA ILE A 74 11.97 -35.13 53.74
C ILE A 74 13.23 -35.14 52.88
N LEU A 75 13.18 -35.83 51.74
CA LEU A 75 14.30 -35.96 50.80
C LEU A 75 14.44 -34.74 49.86
N SER A 76 13.30 -34.15 49.48
CA SER A 76 13.28 -32.90 48.70
C SER A 76 12.00 -32.11 49.03
N LEU A 77 12.13 -30.79 49.03
CA LEU A 77 11.05 -29.83 49.21
C LEU A 77 11.14 -28.76 48.11
N GLU A 78 10.12 -28.67 47.28
CA GLU A 78 9.99 -27.65 46.24
C GLU A 78 8.72 -26.84 46.54
N THR A 79 8.82 -25.53 46.67
CA THR A 79 7.65 -24.66 46.80
C THR A 79 7.06 -24.37 45.44
N ILE A 80 5.86 -24.87 45.20
CA ILE A 80 5.14 -24.70 43.91
C ILE A 80 4.36 -23.38 43.91
N LYS A 81 3.83 -22.97 45.06
CA LYS A 81 3.07 -21.73 45.22
C LYS A 81 3.31 -21.17 46.62
N GLU A 82 3.66 -19.89 46.66
CA GLU A 82 3.80 -19.15 47.94
C GLU A 82 2.44 -18.63 48.46
N GLN A 83 2.44 -18.18 49.71
CA GLN A 83 1.32 -17.45 50.27
C GLN A 83 1.30 -16.06 49.65
N ARG A 84 0.21 -15.60 49.09
CA ARG A 84 -0.18 -14.27 48.58
C ARG A 84 -0.89 -14.33 47.23
N ASP A 85 -0.64 -15.36 46.43
CA ASP A 85 -1.22 -15.49 45.11
C ASP A 85 -2.20 -16.67 45.02
N ILE A 86 -3.05 -16.70 44.00
CA ILE A 86 -3.84 -17.87 43.64
C ILE A 86 -2.97 -18.79 42.79
N ALA A 87 -3.05 -20.11 42.99
CA ALA A 87 -2.31 -21.05 42.16
C ALA A 87 -2.84 -21.02 40.71
N VAL A 88 -1.96 -20.72 39.77
CA VAL A 88 -2.24 -20.78 38.32
C VAL A 88 -1.27 -21.76 37.68
N PHE A 89 -1.80 -22.75 36.98
CA PHE A 89 -0.99 -23.74 36.28
C PHE A 89 -1.24 -23.69 34.79
N THR A 90 -0.17 -23.68 34.00
CA THR A 90 -0.27 -24.01 32.57
C THR A 90 -0.58 -25.50 32.41
N GLY A 91 -1.21 -25.92 31.30
CA GLY A 91 -1.51 -27.32 31.07
C GLY A 91 -0.27 -28.24 31.17
N ALA A 92 0.87 -27.80 30.62
CA ALA A 92 2.14 -28.51 30.71
C ALA A 92 2.63 -28.63 32.17
N ARG A 93 2.53 -27.56 32.98
CA ARG A 93 2.93 -27.59 34.39
C ARG A 93 1.98 -28.47 35.22
N ALA A 94 0.67 -28.39 34.99
CA ALA A 94 -0.30 -29.26 35.67
C ALA A 94 -0.04 -30.74 35.35
N LYS A 95 0.30 -31.08 34.09
CA LYS A 95 0.69 -32.45 33.71
C LYS A 95 1.98 -32.89 34.39
N SER A 96 3.01 -32.07 34.47
CA SER A 96 4.27 -32.40 35.13
C SER A 96 4.15 -32.60 36.65
N LEU A 97 3.13 -31.99 37.26
CA LEU A 97 2.79 -32.15 38.68
C LEU A 97 1.71 -33.20 38.92
N ASP A 98 1.25 -33.89 37.88
CA ASP A 98 0.15 -34.89 37.93
C ASP A 98 -1.15 -34.34 38.53
N ILE A 99 -1.47 -33.06 38.27
CA ILE A 99 -2.68 -32.38 38.76
C ILE A 99 -3.79 -32.52 37.70
N ILE A 100 -4.65 -33.52 37.82
CA ILE A 100 -5.88 -33.76 37.02
C ILE A 100 -5.63 -33.85 35.49
N VAL A 101 -4.53 -33.34 34.98
CA VAL A 101 -4.25 -33.25 33.57
C VAL A 101 -3.63 -34.55 33.07
N SER A 102 -4.41 -35.35 32.37
CA SER A 102 -3.92 -36.57 31.71
C SER A 102 -3.13 -36.29 30.44
N HIS A 103 -3.58 -35.32 29.66
CA HIS A 103 -2.96 -34.95 28.38
C HIS A 103 -2.93 -33.44 28.23
N THR A 104 -1.98 -32.94 27.45
CA THR A 104 -1.91 -31.55 27.02
C THR A 104 -2.02 -31.53 25.50
N ALA A 105 -2.89 -30.68 24.99
CA ALA A 105 -3.04 -30.41 23.58
C ALA A 105 -2.62 -28.96 23.30
N HIS A 106 -1.96 -28.72 22.20
CA HIS A 106 -1.62 -27.37 21.73
C HIS A 106 -2.73 -26.80 20.86
N GLU A 107 -3.44 -27.69 20.16
CA GLU A 107 -4.55 -27.33 19.27
C GLU A 107 -5.78 -28.20 19.58
N ARG A 108 -6.95 -27.72 19.15
CA ARG A 108 -8.21 -28.48 19.29
C ARG A 108 -8.21 -29.76 18.46
N SER A 109 -7.48 -29.79 17.35
CA SER A 109 -7.27 -30.97 16.51
C SER A 109 -6.67 -32.15 17.29
N GLU A 110 -5.67 -31.88 18.15
CA GLU A 110 -5.07 -32.91 19.00
C GLU A 110 -6.08 -33.49 20.01
N LEU A 111 -7.04 -32.66 20.48
CA LEU A 111 -8.12 -33.16 21.35
C LEU A 111 -9.09 -34.08 20.62
N VAL A 112 -9.36 -33.77 19.35
CA VAL A 112 -10.24 -34.60 18.51
C VAL A 112 -9.64 -35.99 18.31
N ASP A 113 -8.35 -36.06 17.96
CA ASP A 113 -7.62 -37.31 17.79
C ASP A 113 -7.55 -38.08 19.12
N LEU A 114 -7.30 -37.39 20.22
CA LEU A 114 -7.22 -37.97 21.57
C LEU A 114 -8.55 -38.60 22.02
N PHE A 115 -9.66 -37.92 21.74
CA PHE A 115 -11.01 -38.34 22.17
C PHE A 115 -11.79 -39.10 21.07
N GLY A 116 -11.20 -39.34 19.90
CA GLY A 116 -11.80 -40.08 18.78
C GLY A 116 -13.02 -39.38 18.16
N PHE A 117 -13.08 -38.04 18.22
CA PHE A 117 -14.12 -37.30 17.51
C PHE A 117 -13.80 -37.22 16.02
N GLU A 118 -14.82 -37.03 15.19
CA GLU A 118 -14.61 -36.75 13.78
C GLU A 118 -14.17 -35.30 13.58
N ARG A 119 -13.11 -35.10 12.81
CA ARG A 119 -12.50 -33.77 12.56
C ARG A 119 -13.47 -32.74 11.96
N GLN A 120 -14.52 -33.20 11.27
CA GLN A 120 -15.57 -32.33 10.74
C GLN A 120 -16.35 -31.52 11.81
N TYR A 121 -16.27 -31.93 13.08
CA TYR A 121 -16.88 -31.19 14.19
C TYR A 121 -15.97 -30.13 14.79
N LEU A 122 -14.71 -30.06 14.36
CA LEU A 122 -13.81 -28.98 14.75
C LEU A 122 -14.28 -27.66 14.10
N ARG A 123 -14.86 -26.80 14.92
CA ARG A 123 -15.09 -25.40 14.56
C ARG A 123 -14.02 -24.56 15.23
N GLU A 124 -13.26 -23.82 14.45
CA GLU A 124 -12.43 -22.76 14.99
C GLU A 124 -13.35 -21.60 15.38
N ASP A 125 -13.58 -21.47 16.67
CA ASP A 125 -14.42 -20.39 17.20
C ASP A 125 -13.73 -19.04 16.99
N ILE A 126 -14.36 -18.18 16.18
CA ILE A 126 -13.89 -16.80 15.94
C ILE A 126 -14.24 -15.90 17.14
N GLY A 127 -14.71 -16.48 18.23
CA GLY A 127 -14.95 -15.77 19.50
C GLY A 127 -16.34 -15.15 19.64
N THR A 128 -17.19 -15.20 18.63
CA THR A 128 -18.54 -14.58 18.68
C THR A 128 -19.69 -15.57 18.71
N GLY A 129 -19.45 -16.85 18.42
CA GLY A 129 -20.51 -17.87 18.26
C GLY A 129 -21.45 -17.64 17.07
N GLU A 130 -21.26 -16.54 16.33
CA GLU A 130 -22.03 -16.16 15.15
C GLU A 130 -21.30 -16.57 13.85
N VAL A 131 -22.07 -16.66 12.76
CA VAL A 131 -21.51 -16.91 11.43
C VAL A 131 -20.63 -15.72 11.04
N PRO A 132 -19.33 -15.93 10.73
CA PRO A 132 -18.44 -14.83 10.47
C PRO A 132 -18.84 -14.02 9.23
N ILE A 133 -18.70 -12.69 9.34
CA ILE A 133 -18.76 -11.79 8.18
C ILE A 133 -17.39 -11.88 7.50
N THR A 134 -17.33 -12.64 6.41
CA THR A 134 -16.07 -13.04 5.79
C THR A 134 -15.86 -12.34 4.47
N LYS A 135 -14.64 -11.90 4.20
CA LYS A 135 -14.17 -11.45 2.87
C LYS A 135 -12.95 -12.27 2.45
N ILE A 136 -12.91 -12.68 1.20
CA ILE A 136 -11.77 -13.37 0.60
C ILE A 136 -11.03 -12.35 -0.27
N ILE A 137 -9.71 -12.26 -0.10
CA ILE A 137 -8.84 -11.42 -0.93
C ILE A 137 -7.80 -12.34 -1.56
N LYS A 138 -7.79 -12.38 -2.90
CA LYS A 138 -6.81 -13.18 -3.63
C LYS A 138 -5.48 -12.44 -3.76
N VAL A 139 -4.40 -13.14 -3.44
CA VAL A 139 -3.02 -12.69 -3.56
C VAL A 139 -2.34 -13.61 -4.56
N GLU A 140 -2.54 -13.33 -5.84
CA GLU A 140 -2.08 -14.17 -6.96
C GLU A 140 -0.97 -13.46 -7.74
N GLY A 141 0.01 -14.24 -8.22
CA GLY A 141 1.11 -13.74 -9.01
C GLY A 141 2.17 -12.98 -8.22
N MET A 142 2.92 -12.09 -8.89
CA MET A 142 4.07 -11.40 -8.30
C MET A 142 3.64 -10.29 -7.34
N VAL A 143 4.18 -10.28 -6.12
CA VAL A 143 3.96 -9.19 -5.16
C VAL A 143 4.69 -7.93 -5.64
N ASN A 144 3.92 -6.90 -5.93
CA ASN A 144 4.38 -5.61 -6.40
C ASN A 144 3.56 -4.48 -5.75
N PRO A 145 3.91 -3.21 -5.93
CA PRO A 145 3.16 -2.08 -5.34
C PRO A 145 1.67 -2.11 -5.66
N PHE A 146 1.31 -2.54 -6.86
CA PHE A 146 -0.08 -2.64 -7.29
C PHE A 146 -0.86 -3.69 -6.49
N LEU A 147 -0.31 -4.92 -6.35
CA LEU A 147 -0.96 -5.98 -5.56
C LEU A 147 -1.05 -5.57 -4.09
N ARG A 148 -0.03 -4.91 -3.53
CA ARG A 148 -0.06 -4.36 -2.18
C ARG A 148 -1.21 -3.37 -2.00
N GLU A 149 -1.32 -2.36 -2.87
CA GLU A 149 -2.41 -1.36 -2.81
C GLU A 149 -3.79 -2.00 -2.99
N PHE A 150 -3.90 -2.99 -3.87
CA PHE A 150 -5.14 -3.76 -4.06
C PHE A 150 -5.55 -4.47 -2.77
N VAL A 151 -4.64 -5.16 -2.10
CA VAL A 151 -4.92 -5.86 -0.84
C VAL A 151 -5.25 -4.87 0.27
N GLU A 152 -4.48 -3.79 0.44
CA GLU A 152 -4.72 -2.75 1.44
C GLU A 152 -6.09 -2.09 1.28
N ARG A 153 -6.48 -1.73 0.06
CA ARG A 153 -7.80 -1.16 -0.26
C ARG A 153 -8.92 -2.12 0.12
N ASN A 154 -8.77 -3.40 -0.20
CA ASN A 154 -9.77 -4.42 0.12
C ASN A 154 -9.82 -4.74 1.63
N LEU A 155 -8.70 -4.65 2.35
CA LEU A 155 -8.67 -4.73 3.82
C LEU A 155 -9.43 -3.55 4.45
N GLN A 156 -9.16 -2.32 4.00
CA GLN A 156 -9.89 -1.14 4.47
C GLN A 156 -11.40 -1.22 4.18
N GLN A 157 -11.75 -1.77 3.03
CA GLN A 157 -13.16 -1.99 2.69
C GLN A 157 -13.79 -3.05 3.59
N ALA A 158 -13.09 -4.16 3.87
CA ALA A 158 -13.54 -5.18 4.80
C ALA A 158 -13.76 -4.61 6.21
N GLU A 159 -12.85 -3.75 6.71
CA GLU A 159 -13.01 -3.03 7.98
C GLU A 159 -14.29 -2.17 7.99
N LYS A 160 -14.54 -1.40 6.92
CA LYS A 160 -15.75 -0.55 6.78
C LYS A 160 -17.05 -1.38 6.70
N GLU A 161 -16.99 -2.54 6.06
CA GLU A 161 -18.12 -3.48 5.93
C GLU A 161 -18.36 -4.29 7.21
N GLY A 162 -17.53 -4.12 8.24
CA GLY A 162 -17.64 -4.84 9.52
C GLY A 162 -17.26 -6.32 9.41
N ALA A 163 -16.41 -6.69 8.47
CA ALA A 163 -15.90 -8.05 8.36
C ALA A 163 -15.07 -8.40 9.61
N ASN A 164 -15.36 -9.54 10.22
CA ASN A 164 -14.62 -10.06 11.38
C ASN A 164 -13.66 -11.20 11.01
N LEU A 165 -13.72 -11.66 9.75
CA LEU A 165 -12.80 -12.65 9.18
C LEU A 165 -12.38 -12.25 7.77
N VAL A 166 -11.08 -12.15 7.55
CA VAL A 166 -10.51 -11.97 6.21
C VAL A 166 -9.63 -13.17 5.88
N ILE A 167 -9.92 -13.80 4.74
CA ILE A 167 -9.11 -14.90 4.20
C ILE A 167 -8.27 -14.32 3.05
N LEU A 168 -6.94 -14.33 3.22
CA LEU A 168 -6.02 -14.07 2.13
C LEU A 168 -5.71 -15.40 1.44
N GLU A 169 -6.28 -15.62 0.27
CA GLU A 169 -5.94 -16.79 -0.59
C GLU A 169 -4.65 -16.45 -1.32
N ILE A 170 -3.53 -17.04 -0.86
CA ILE A 170 -2.19 -16.72 -1.33
C ILE A 170 -1.70 -17.84 -2.26
N ASP A 171 -1.52 -17.51 -3.54
CA ASP A 171 -0.89 -18.36 -4.54
C ASP A 171 0.11 -17.52 -5.33
N SER A 172 1.33 -17.39 -4.77
CA SER A 172 2.29 -16.42 -5.25
C SER A 172 3.74 -16.90 -5.08
N PRO A 173 4.58 -16.71 -6.12
CA PRO A 173 6.01 -16.98 -6.05
C PRO A 173 6.78 -15.90 -5.26
N GLY A 174 6.09 -14.87 -4.74
CA GLY A 174 6.70 -13.72 -4.07
C GLY A 174 6.83 -12.50 -4.97
N GLY A 175 7.80 -11.64 -4.67
CA GLY A 175 8.01 -10.39 -5.40
C GLY A 175 8.85 -9.39 -4.64
N TYR A 176 8.52 -8.10 -4.73
CA TYR A 176 9.27 -7.04 -4.08
C TYR A 176 9.22 -7.16 -2.55
N VAL A 177 10.39 -7.26 -1.93
CA VAL A 177 10.54 -7.43 -0.48
C VAL A 177 9.90 -6.29 0.29
N HIS A 178 10.10 -5.05 -0.18
CA HIS A 178 9.57 -3.85 0.47
C HIS A 178 8.03 -3.91 0.57
N ASP A 179 7.34 -4.18 -0.53
CA ASP A 179 5.89 -4.26 -0.57
C ASP A 179 5.36 -5.43 0.28
N SER A 180 6.07 -6.56 0.25
CA SER A 180 5.73 -7.75 1.05
C SER A 180 5.81 -7.47 2.54
N VAL A 181 6.88 -6.80 3.00
CA VAL A 181 7.07 -6.43 4.40
C VAL A 181 6.05 -5.40 4.86
N LEU A 182 5.77 -4.36 4.04
CA LEU A 182 4.76 -3.36 4.37
C LEU A 182 3.38 -4.00 4.56
N LEU A 183 2.99 -4.89 3.65
CA LEU A 183 1.70 -5.58 3.73
C LEU A 183 1.63 -6.51 4.95
N ALA A 184 2.69 -7.28 5.21
CA ALA A 184 2.79 -8.15 6.39
C ALA A 184 2.71 -7.35 7.70
N ASP A 185 3.38 -6.19 7.77
CA ASP A 185 3.32 -5.28 8.91
C ASP A 185 1.90 -4.72 9.12
N ARG A 186 1.20 -4.36 8.05
CA ARG A 186 -0.21 -3.92 8.13
C ARG A 186 -1.09 -5.02 8.70
N LEU A 187 -0.96 -6.26 8.19
CA LEU A 187 -1.70 -7.43 8.66
C LEU A 187 -1.38 -7.76 10.12
N SER A 188 -0.11 -7.68 10.51
CA SER A 188 0.32 -8.01 11.87
C SER A 188 -0.25 -7.07 12.94
N LYS A 189 -0.56 -5.81 12.57
CA LYS A 189 -1.11 -4.77 13.44
C LYS A 189 -2.63 -4.79 13.57
N LEU A 190 -3.32 -5.62 12.78
CA LEU A 190 -4.76 -5.78 12.91
C LEU A 190 -5.09 -6.46 14.24
N ASP A 191 -6.13 -5.97 14.90
CA ASP A 191 -6.63 -6.57 16.14
C ASP A 191 -7.44 -7.84 15.82
N PRO A 192 -6.96 -9.05 16.14
CA PRO A 192 -7.65 -10.29 15.79
C PRO A 192 -9.01 -10.44 16.48
N LYS A 193 -9.29 -9.65 17.54
CA LYS A 193 -10.61 -9.60 18.18
C LYS A 193 -11.64 -8.84 17.35
N LYS A 194 -11.17 -7.92 16.49
CA LYS A 194 -12.04 -7.15 15.60
C LYS A 194 -12.12 -7.78 14.22
N MET A 195 -10.98 -8.17 13.66
CA MET A 195 -10.87 -8.75 12.34
C MET A 195 -9.71 -9.74 12.29
N ARG A 196 -10.02 -11.02 12.37
CA ARG A 196 -9.04 -12.11 12.28
C ARG A 196 -8.61 -12.30 10.83
N THR A 197 -7.33 -12.51 10.61
CA THR A 197 -6.73 -12.73 9.29
C THR A 197 -6.22 -14.16 9.15
N VAL A 198 -6.61 -14.84 8.07
CA VAL A 198 -6.19 -16.20 7.76
C VAL A 198 -5.50 -16.20 6.40
N ALA A 199 -4.24 -16.61 6.35
CA ALA A 199 -3.56 -16.91 5.11
C ALA A 199 -3.93 -18.35 4.67
N TYR A 200 -4.69 -18.49 3.61
CA TYR A 200 -4.93 -19.78 2.97
C TYR A 200 -3.97 -19.95 1.80
N VAL A 201 -3.16 -21.02 1.83
CA VAL A 201 -2.17 -21.32 0.79
C VAL A 201 -2.57 -22.59 0.07
N PRO A 202 -3.20 -22.49 -1.12
CA PRO A 202 -3.60 -23.65 -1.92
C PRO A 202 -2.42 -24.36 -2.59
N HIS A 203 -1.42 -23.61 -3.11
CA HIS A 203 -0.28 -24.14 -3.84
C HIS A 203 1.05 -23.64 -3.30
N MET A 204 1.26 -22.32 -3.28
CA MET A 204 2.53 -21.76 -2.82
C MET A 204 2.39 -20.37 -2.20
N ALA A 205 3.21 -20.16 -1.17
CA ALA A 205 3.53 -18.84 -0.62
C ALA A 205 5.04 -18.76 -0.45
N ILE A 206 5.73 -18.34 -1.50
CA ILE A 206 7.20 -18.34 -1.58
C ILE A 206 7.72 -16.91 -1.49
N SER A 207 8.95 -16.72 -0.97
CA SER A 207 9.62 -15.42 -0.92
C SER A 207 8.77 -14.35 -0.21
N GLY A 208 8.49 -13.21 -0.86
CA GLY A 208 7.64 -12.15 -0.32
C GLY A 208 6.23 -12.60 0.07
N ALA A 209 5.67 -13.63 -0.59
CA ALA A 209 4.38 -14.19 -0.24
C ALA A 209 4.40 -14.93 1.10
N ALA A 210 5.51 -15.62 1.43
CA ALA A 210 5.71 -16.21 2.75
C ALA A 210 5.74 -15.13 3.84
N VAL A 211 6.40 -13.98 3.59
CA VAL A 211 6.42 -12.85 4.52
C VAL A 211 4.99 -12.34 4.77
N ILE A 212 4.16 -12.21 3.72
CA ILE A 212 2.75 -11.80 3.85
C ILE A 212 1.97 -12.81 4.69
N ALA A 213 2.12 -14.10 4.41
CA ALA A 213 1.45 -15.16 5.18
C ALA A 213 1.82 -15.11 6.67
N LEU A 214 3.09 -14.85 6.99
CA LEU A 214 3.56 -14.70 8.39
C LEU A 214 2.95 -13.50 9.11
N GLY A 215 2.49 -12.48 8.38
CA GLY A 215 1.76 -11.35 8.93
C GLY A 215 0.33 -11.66 9.38
N CYS A 216 -0.28 -12.74 8.90
CA CYS A 216 -1.62 -13.18 9.27
C CYS A 216 -1.66 -13.86 10.63
N ASP A 217 -2.84 -13.83 11.27
CA ASP A 217 -3.05 -14.49 12.57
C ASP A 217 -2.87 -16.00 12.45
N ASP A 218 -3.45 -16.59 11.41
CA ASP A 218 -3.33 -18.01 11.12
C ASP A 218 -2.82 -18.24 9.71
N ILE A 219 -2.13 -19.37 9.54
CA ILE A 219 -1.74 -19.91 8.23
C ILE A 219 -2.35 -21.29 8.11
N ILE A 220 -3.19 -21.50 7.12
CA ILE A 220 -3.81 -22.79 6.79
C ILE A 220 -3.42 -23.13 5.36
N MET A 221 -2.88 -24.31 5.15
CA MET A 221 -2.29 -24.70 3.86
C MET A 221 -2.96 -25.95 3.32
N HIS A 222 -2.93 -26.13 2.01
CA HIS A 222 -3.10 -27.46 1.45
C HIS A 222 -1.89 -28.34 1.87
N GLN A 223 -2.11 -29.65 2.01
CA GLN A 223 -1.05 -30.55 2.52
C GLN A 223 0.25 -30.50 1.70
N ASP A 224 0.15 -30.30 0.38
CA ASP A 224 1.27 -30.26 -0.57
C ASP A 224 1.72 -28.83 -0.91
N ALA A 225 1.04 -27.80 -0.38
CA ALA A 225 1.39 -26.41 -0.61
C ALA A 225 2.73 -26.07 0.03
N GLN A 226 3.47 -25.16 -0.58
CA GLN A 226 4.80 -24.75 -0.14
C GLN A 226 4.77 -23.39 0.59
N LEU A 227 5.57 -23.30 1.66
CA LEU A 227 5.76 -22.06 2.42
C LEU A 227 7.25 -21.87 2.74
N GLY A 228 7.80 -20.71 2.46
CA GLY A 228 9.18 -20.38 2.84
C GLY A 228 9.98 -19.66 1.75
N ASP A 229 11.28 -19.96 1.71
CA ASP A 229 12.25 -19.38 0.76
C ASP A 229 12.14 -17.85 0.63
N ALA A 230 12.27 -17.15 1.74
CA ALA A 230 12.25 -15.68 1.76
C ALA A 230 13.64 -15.08 1.47
N GLY A 231 14.46 -15.77 0.69
CA GLY A 231 15.74 -15.28 0.22
C GLY A 231 15.59 -14.11 -0.74
N MET A 232 16.35 -13.04 -0.52
CA MET A 232 16.38 -11.89 -1.43
C MET A 232 17.31 -12.18 -2.60
N ILE A 233 16.81 -12.10 -3.83
CA ILE A 233 17.59 -12.19 -5.06
C ILE A 233 17.72 -10.81 -5.71
N LYS A 234 18.83 -10.56 -6.37
CA LYS A 234 19.09 -9.38 -7.19
C LYS A 234 19.45 -9.78 -8.60
N GLU A 235 18.96 -9.01 -9.55
CA GLU A 235 19.44 -9.10 -10.92
C GLU A 235 20.84 -8.48 -11.00
N THR A 236 21.79 -9.19 -11.62
CA THR A 236 23.15 -8.69 -11.81
C THR A 236 23.16 -7.57 -12.84
N GLU A 237 24.08 -6.59 -12.68
CA GLU A 237 24.26 -5.48 -13.61
C GLU A 237 24.55 -5.92 -15.06
N ALA A 238 24.99 -7.16 -15.26
CA ALA A 238 25.25 -7.75 -16.57
C ALA A 238 24.00 -8.28 -17.28
N GLY A 239 22.81 -8.22 -16.61
CA GLY A 239 21.52 -8.64 -17.16
C GLY A 239 21.36 -10.15 -17.31
N GLY A 240 20.36 -10.72 -16.62
CA GLY A 240 19.90 -12.11 -16.83
C GLY A 240 20.43 -13.18 -15.88
N GLN A 241 21.30 -12.86 -14.93
CA GLN A 241 21.65 -13.77 -13.84
C GLN A 241 21.15 -13.21 -12.50
N PHE A 242 20.54 -14.08 -11.70
CA PHE A 242 20.10 -13.74 -10.36
C PHE A 242 21.15 -14.18 -9.34
N GLU A 243 21.54 -13.26 -8.46
CA GLU A 243 22.42 -13.55 -7.33
C GLU A 243 21.69 -13.26 -6.02
N PHE A 244 22.04 -14.01 -4.98
CA PHE A 244 21.51 -13.73 -3.65
C PHE A 244 22.09 -12.41 -3.11
N ALA A 245 21.23 -11.63 -2.49
CA ALA A 245 21.65 -10.38 -1.88
C ALA A 245 22.68 -10.61 -0.77
N PRO A 246 23.68 -9.73 -0.63
CA PRO A 246 24.65 -9.80 0.46
C PRO A 246 24.00 -9.80 1.84
N GLU A 247 24.58 -10.48 2.80
CA GLU A 247 24.13 -10.61 4.20
C GLU A 247 23.67 -9.29 4.84
N LYS A 248 24.42 -8.20 4.61
CA LYS A 248 24.08 -6.87 5.12
C LYS A 248 22.71 -6.35 4.64
N GLN A 249 22.25 -6.78 3.47
CA GLN A 249 20.95 -6.37 2.91
C GLN A 249 19.81 -7.28 3.38
N LEU A 250 20.11 -8.49 3.84
CA LEU A 250 19.14 -9.43 4.42
C LEU A 250 18.79 -9.11 5.87
N SER A 251 19.66 -8.38 6.59
CA SER A 251 19.47 -8.06 8.01
C SER A 251 18.12 -7.39 8.33
N PRO A 252 17.66 -6.35 7.59
CA PRO A 252 16.34 -5.76 7.86
C PRO A 252 15.17 -6.72 7.60
N LEU A 253 15.31 -7.60 6.61
CA LEU A 253 14.28 -8.62 6.33
C LEU A 253 14.21 -9.65 7.46
N ARG A 254 15.35 -10.15 7.95
CA ARG A 254 15.41 -11.08 9.07
C ARG A 254 14.78 -10.50 10.33
N GLU A 255 15.09 -9.25 10.64
CA GLU A 255 14.48 -8.56 11.79
C GLU A 255 12.95 -8.45 11.63
N SER A 256 12.47 -8.16 10.42
CA SER A 256 11.04 -8.15 10.12
C SER A 256 10.40 -9.53 10.31
N LEU A 257 11.06 -10.61 9.84
CA LEU A 257 10.59 -11.99 10.03
C LEU A 257 10.53 -12.37 11.52
N ARG A 258 11.54 -12.04 12.31
CA ARG A 258 11.56 -12.28 13.77
C ARG A 258 10.43 -11.53 14.47
N ARG A 259 10.23 -10.27 14.13
CA ARG A 259 9.17 -9.42 14.68
C ARG A 259 7.77 -9.93 14.35
N LEU A 260 7.52 -10.31 13.08
CA LEU A 260 6.25 -10.90 12.64
C LEU A 260 5.98 -12.22 13.35
N ALA A 261 6.99 -13.09 13.45
CA ALA A 261 6.90 -14.37 14.14
C ALA A 261 6.51 -14.18 15.62
N THR A 262 7.20 -13.28 16.31
CA THR A 262 6.91 -12.95 17.72
C THR A 262 5.50 -12.40 17.90
N ALA A 263 5.08 -11.47 17.02
CA ALA A 263 3.75 -10.85 17.08
C ALA A 263 2.61 -11.87 16.88
N LYS A 264 2.86 -12.92 16.11
CA LYS A 264 1.87 -13.96 15.77
C LYS A 264 2.12 -15.30 16.50
N GLY A 265 2.99 -15.33 17.52
CA GLY A 265 3.23 -16.50 18.36
C GLY A 265 3.93 -17.67 17.67
N ARG A 266 4.65 -17.43 16.55
CA ARG A 266 5.46 -18.42 15.83
C ARG A 266 6.91 -18.39 16.30
N SER A 267 7.69 -19.43 15.96
CA SER A 267 9.13 -19.44 16.28
C SER A 267 9.91 -18.41 15.44
N PRO A 268 10.56 -17.41 16.08
CA PRO A 268 11.39 -16.45 15.37
C PRO A 268 12.55 -17.11 14.62
N ALA A 269 13.18 -18.14 15.21
CA ALA A 269 14.28 -18.87 14.60
C ALA A 269 13.90 -19.58 13.29
N LEU A 270 12.72 -20.23 13.26
CA LEU A 270 12.21 -20.86 12.04
C LEU A 270 11.85 -19.83 10.95
N CYS A 271 11.22 -18.72 11.33
CA CYS A 271 10.87 -17.68 10.36
C CYS A 271 12.12 -16.98 9.80
N GLU A 272 13.14 -16.74 10.63
CA GLU A 272 14.43 -16.20 10.20
C GLU A 272 15.17 -17.14 9.24
N SER A 273 15.11 -18.46 9.47
CA SER A 273 15.76 -19.44 8.60
C SER A 273 15.17 -19.49 7.18
N MET A 274 13.99 -18.90 6.94
CA MET A 274 13.46 -18.70 5.58
C MET A 274 14.30 -17.72 4.76
N SER A 275 15.13 -16.86 5.41
CA SER A 275 16.01 -15.89 4.75
C SER A 275 17.49 -16.04 5.14
N ALA A 276 17.84 -17.06 5.93
CA ALA A 276 19.19 -17.30 6.44
C ALA A 276 19.62 -18.74 6.16
N LYS A 277 20.42 -18.96 5.10
CA LYS A 277 20.83 -20.28 4.60
C LYS A 277 21.59 -21.13 5.62
N ASP A 278 22.40 -20.47 6.46
CA ASP A 278 23.31 -21.15 7.37
C ASP A 278 22.77 -21.21 8.80
N LEU A 279 21.55 -20.70 9.02
CA LEU A 279 20.94 -20.67 10.34
C LEU A 279 20.41 -22.05 10.72
N GLN A 280 21.12 -22.73 11.61
CA GLN A 280 20.68 -24.01 12.15
C GLN A 280 19.67 -23.79 13.30
N VAL A 281 18.53 -24.44 13.21
CA VAL A 281 17.46 -24.39 14.23
C VAL A 281 17.33 -25.77 14.88
N PHE A 282 17.08 -25.76 16.19
CA PHE A 282 16.96 -26.96 17.00
C PHE A 282 15.57 -27.01 17.67
N LYS A 283 15.04 -28.20 17.83
CA LYS A 283 13.91 -28.43 18.71
C LYS A 283 14.40 -28.34 20.15
N ALA A 284 13.92 -27.36 20.90
CA ALA A 284 14.29 -27.16 22.28
C ALA A 284 13.12 -27.47 23.21
N THR A 285 13.43 -28.07 24.37
CA THR A 285 12.42 -28.41 25.37
C THR A 285 12.72 -27.62 26.66
N LYS A 286 11.76 -26.90 27.19
CA LYS A 286 11.91 -26.13 28.43
C LYS A 286 11.97 -27.08 29.62
N ARG A 287 12.99 -26.94 30.45
CA ARG A 287 13.30 -27.87 31.56
C ARG A 287 12.18 -27.94 32.59
N ASP A 288 11.56 -26.82 32.91
CA ASP A 288 10.55 -26.73 33.97
C ASP A 288 9.16 -27.20 33.54
N SER A 289 8.74 -26.86 32.30
CA SER A 289 7.37 -27.06 31.83
C SER A 289 7.22 -28.18 30.83
N GLY A 290 8.34 -28.68 30.28
CA GLY A 290 8.31 -29.64 29.18
C GLY A 290 7.78 -29.03 27.85
N SER A 291 7.54 -27.71 27.80
CA SER A 291 7.08 -27.04 26.59
C SER A 291 8.16 -27.07 25.52
N MET A 292 7.72 -27.24 24.27
CA MET A 292 8.64 -27.32 23.12
C MET A 292 8.62 -26.00 22.34
N SER A 293 9.78 -25.57 21.90
CA SER A 293 9.99 -24.45 20.99
C SER A 293 11.08 -24.80 19.97
N TYR A 294 11.19 -23.99 18.92
CA TYR A 294 12.29 -24.09 17.96
C TYR A 294 13.17 -22.87 18.12
N MET A 295 14.47 -23.10 18.37
CA MET A 295 15.42 -22.07 18.78
C MET A 295 16.77 -22.28 18.08
N THR A 296 17.51 -21.21 17.91
CA THR A 296 18.91 -21.28 17.47
C THR A 296 19.82 -21.75 18.61
N ASP A 297 21.03 -22.18 18.27
CA ASP A 297 22.03 -22.58 19.29
C ASP A 297 22.36 -21.42 20.24
N ALA A 298 22.51 -20.23 19.69
CA ALA A 298 22.77 -19.01 20.48
C ALA A 298 21.62 -18.69 21.47
N GLU A 299 20.35 -18.81 21.02
CA GLU A 299 19.20 -18.59 21.89
C GLU A 299 19.14 -19.62 23.04
N ILE A 300 19.49 -20.89 22.76
CA ILE A 300 19.52 -21.94 23.76
C ILE A 300 20.66 -21.68 24.78
N GLN A 301 21.85 -21.31 24.31
CA GLN A 301 22.99 -20.99 25.18
C GLN A 301 22.70 -19.77 26.07
N ASN A 302 22.10 -18.72 25.52
CA ASN A 302 21.74 -17.50 26.23
C ASN A 302 20.59 -17.69 27.24
N SER A 303 19.93 -18.84 27.22
CA SER A 303 18.82 -19.16 28.15
C SER A 303 19.27 -19.65 29.53
N GLU A 304 20.56 -19.56 29.85
CA GLU A 304 21.13 -19.95 31.16
C GLU A 304 20.74 -21.37 31.61
N GLY A 305 20.50 -22.27 30.65
CA GLY A 305 20.14 -23.67 30.91
C GLY A 305 18.65 -23.95 31.14
N GLU A 306 17.79 -22.96 30.94
CA GLU A 306 16.33 -23.18 30.96
C GLU A 306 15.87 -24.15 29.87
N TRP A 307 16.53 -24.17 28.73
CA TRP A 307 16.16 -24.98 27.56
C TRP A 307 17.16 -26.11 27.33
N ILE A 308 16.65 -27.28 27.06
CA ILE A 308 17.43 -28.47 26.67
C ILE A 308 17.43 -28.55 25.14
N LYS A 309 18.64 -28.53 24.55
CA LYS A 309 18.84 -28.69 23.12
C LYS A 309 18.47 -30.10 22.68
N GLY A 310 17.59 -30.20 21.69
CA GLY A 310 17.17 -31.46 21.06
C GLY A 310 17.72 -31.63 19.65
N ALA A 311 16.99 -32.38 18.83
CA ALA A 311 17.39 -32.65 17.44
C ALA A 311 17.37 -31.39 16.56
N PRO A 312 18.30 -31.25 15.61
CA PRO A 312 18.25 -30.19 14.61
C PRO A 312 17.03 -30.36 13.70
N VAL A 313 16.53 -29.23 13.19
CA VAL A 313 15.50 -29.23 12.12
C VAL A 313 16.24 -29.45 10.80
N PRO A 314 15.96 -30.56 10.08
CA PRO A 314 16.75 -30.93 8.90
C PRO A 314 16.67 -29.93 7.76
N GLU A 315 15.56 -29.20 7.67
CA GLU A 315 15.29 -28.21 6.63
C GLU A 315 15.99 -26.86 6.88
N CYS A 316 16.61 -26.67 8.05
CA CYS A 316 17.33 -25.46 8.43
C CYS A 316 18.83 -25.64 8.38
N GLY A 317 19.55 -24.67 7.83
CA GLY A 317 21.01 -24.73 7.66
C GLY A 317 21.42 -25.48 6.38
N GLY A 318 22.70 -25.78 6.27
CA GLY A 318 23.21 -26.54 5.12
C GLY A 318 23.19 -25.79 3.79
N GLY A 319 23.15 -24.46 3.82
CA GLY A 319 23.22 -23.62 2.63
C GLY A 319 21.88 -23.42 1.90
N GLN A 320 20.77 -23.82 2.50
CA GLN A 320 19.41 -23.65 1.93
C GLN A 320 18.49 -22.82 2.83
N PHE A 321 17.52 -22.13 2.23
CA PHE A 321 16.47 -21.45 2.96
C PHE A 321 15.37 -22.43 3.37
N LEU A 322 14.80 -22.22 4.55
CA LEU A 322 13.69 -23.04 5.01
C LEU A 322 12.50 -22.93 4.04
N THR A 323 12.14 -24.07 3.47
CA THR A 323 10.93 -24.26 2.65
C THR A 323 10.27 -25.56 3.07
N VAL A 324 8.98 -25.50 3.39
CA VAL A 324 8.24 -26.63 3.95
C VAL A 324 6.90 -26.84 3.25
N ALA A 325 6.49 -28.11 3.14
CA ALA A 325 5.14 -28.48 2.72
C ALA A 325 4.14 -28.28 3.85
N GLY A 326 2.83 -28.19 3.53
CA GLY A 326 1.78 -27.89 4.50
C GLY A 326 1.77 -28.80 5.71
N LYS A 327 1.93 -30.14 5.52
CA LYS A 327 2.03 -31.08 6.62
C LYS A 327 3.24 -30.79 7.52
N ARG A 328 4.38 -30.47 6.93
CA ARG A 328 5.60 -30.16 7.67
C ARG A 328 5.54 -28.81 8.37
N ALA A 329 4.90 -27.81 7.74
CA ALA A 329 4.63 -26.51 8.35
C ALA A 329 3.80 -26.65 9.65
N TYR A 330 2.82 -27.53 9.65
CA TYR A 330 2.03 -27.88 10.83
C TYR A 330 2.90 -28.54 11.93
N GLU A 331 3.72 -29.55 11.59
CA GLU A 331 4.64 -30.20 12.55
C GLU A 331 5.61 -29.21 13.19
N LEU A 332 6.08 -28.21 12.43
CA LEU A 332 6.95 -27.15 12.91
C LEU A 332 6.20 -26.00 13.59
N ARG A 333 4.87 -26.05 13.69
CA ARG A 333 4.01 -25.00 14.27
C ARG A 333 4.14 -23.65 13.57
N LEU A 334 4.45 -23.67 12.28
CA LEU A 334 4.42 -22.48 11.42
C LEU A 334 3.01 -22.23 10.87
N ALA A 335 2.27 -23.30 10.60
CA ALA A 335 0.90 -23.28 10.12
C ALA A 335 0.00 -24.16 10.98
N SER A 336 -1.29 -23.92 10.93
CA SER A 336 -2.33 -24.80 11.49
C SER A 336 -2.46 -26.08 10.66
N GLU A 337 -3.25 -27.03 11.13
CA GLU A 337 -3.46 -28.30 10.43
C GLU A 337 -3.86 -28.07 8.98
N PRO A 338 -3.26 -28.78 8.01
CA PRO A 338 -3.57 -28.59 6.60
C PRO A 338 -5.00 -29.01 6.28
N VAL A 339 -5.54 -28.47 5.19
CA VAL A 339 -6.86 -28.80 4.64
C VAL A 339 -6.71 -29.39 3.25
N HIS A 340 -7.68 -30.21 2.83
CA HIS A 340 -7.66 -30.84 1.49
C HIS A 340 -8.18 -29.87 0.41
N ASP A 341 -9.15 -29.01 0.76
CA ASP A 341 -9.74 -28.07 -0.17
C ASP A 341 -10.31 -26.82 0.53
N PHE A 342 -10.76 -25.89 -0.28
CA PHE A 342 -11.39 -24.66 0.20
C PHE A 342 -12.73 -24.91 0.92
N SER A 343 -13.41 -26.00 0.63
CA SER A 343 -14.68 -26.36 1.28
C SER A 343 -14.44 -26.79 2.72
N GLU A 344 -13.40 -27.58 2.98
CA GLU A 344 -12.96 -27.94 4.31
C GLU A 344 -12.50 -26.70 5.11
N LEU A 345 -11.75 -25.78 4.47
CA LEU A 345 -11.37 -24.52 5.08
C LEU A 345 -12.61 -23.71 5.54
N LYS A 346 -13.62 -23.56 4.67
CA LYS A 346 -14.86 -22.87 5.02
C LYS A 346 -15.55 -23.52 6.22
N GLN A 347 -15.65 -24.83 6.22
CA GLN A 347 -16.27 -25.58 7.31
C GLN A 347 -15.51 -25.38 8.63
N ARG A 348 -14.17 -25.43 8.60
CA ARG A 348 -13.30 -25.23 9.75
C ARG A 348 -13.41 -23.83 10.34
N LEU A 349 -13.55 -22.81 9.49
CA LEU A 349 -13.74 -21.42 9.88
C LEU A 349 -15.20 -21.08 10.22
N GLY A 350 -16.11 -22.06 10.28
CA GLY A 350 -17.52 -21.83 10.63
C GLY A 350 -18.33 -21.12 9.54
N ILE A 351 -17.85 -21.10 8.30
CA ILE A 351 -18.56 -20.49 7.18
C ILE A 351 -19.50 -21.54 6.57
N PRO A 352 -20.82 -21.29 6.49
CA PRO A 352 -21.78 -22.22 5.87
C PRO A 352 -21.42 -22.50 4.41
N LYS A 353 -21.62 -23.76 3.96
CA LYS A 353 -21.27 -24.20 2.60
C LYS A 353 -21.99 -23.41 1.51
N ASP A 354 -23.22 -23.06 1.76
CA ASP A 354 -24.14 -22.33 0.87
C ASP A 354 -23.96 -20.81 0.95
N LYS A 355 -23.18 -20.29 1.92
CA LYS A 355 -22.90 -18.87 2.03
C LYS A 355 -21.95 -18.41 0.92
N LEU A 356 -22.45 -17.52 0.06
CA LEU A 356 -21.60 -16.79 -0.89
C LEU A 356 -20.74 -15.80 -0.12
N VAL A 357 -19.41 -15.95 -0.25
CA VAL A 357 -18.43 -15.04 0.35
C VAL A 357 -17.92 -14.10 -0.74
N PRO A 358 -17.93 -12.78 -0.52
CA PRO A 358 -17.35 -11.83 -1.46
C PRO A 358 -15.87 -12.13 -1.69
N ILE A 359 -15.49 -12.31 -2.97
CA ILE A 359 -14.11 -12.56 -3.38
C ILE A 359 -13.59 -11.31 -4.09
N ALA A 360 -12.55 -10.70 -3.54
CA ALA A 360 -11.80 -9.67 -4.21
C ALA A 360 -10.63 -10.31 -4.97
N GLN A 361 -10.64 -10.16 -6.27
CA GLN A 361 -9.55 -10.59 -7.15
C GLN A 361 -9.18 -9.46 -8.10
N THR A 362 -7.94 -9.40 -8.55
CA THR A 362 -7.50 -8.40 -9.51
C THR A 362 -8.21 -8.60 -10.85
N THR A 363 -8.73 -7.52 -11.40
CA THR A 363 -9.43 -7.51 -12.69
C THR A 363 -8.57 -6.84 -13.77
N TRP A 364 -8.97 -6.97 -15.04
CA TRP A 364 -8.32 -6.22 -16.12
C TRP A 364 -8.38 -4.70 -15.89
N VAL A 365 -9.44 -4.21 -15.22
CA VAL A 365 -9.57 -2.78 -14.85
C VAL A 365 -8.48 -2.38 -13.86
N ASP A 366 -8.21 -3.20 -12.85
CA ASP A 366 -7.14 -2.94 -11.89
C ASP A 366 -5.77 -2.91 -12.58
N THR A 367 -5.53 -3.80 -13.55
CA THR A 367 -4.32 -3.78 -14.38
C THR A 367 -4.24 -2.50 -15.21
N LEU A 368 -5.33 -2.08 -15.85
CA LEU A 368 -5.40 -0.84 -16.63
C LEU A 368 -5.09 0.38 -15.74
N VAL A 369 -5.71 0.46 -14.57
CA VAL A 369 -5.46 1.52 -13.57
C VAL A 369 -3.98 1.55 -13.17
N SER A 370 -3.38 0.39 -12.91
CA SER A 370 -1.94 0.28 -12.60
C SER A 370 -1.05 0.83 -13.72
N VAL A 371 -1.35 0.47 -14.97
CA VAL A 371 -0.61 0.97 -16.14
C VAL A 371 -0.76 2.49 -16.28
N LEU A 372 -1.97 3.01 -16.16
CA LEU A 372 -2.25 4.45 -16.27
C LEU A 372 -1.57 5.26 -15.16
N ARG A 373 -1.41 4.70 -13.97
CA ARG A 373 -0.72 5.33 -12.82
C ARG A 373 0.80 5.15 -12.86
N SER A 374 1.34 4.38 -13.79
CA SER A 374 2.80 4.25 -13.92
C SER A 374 3.44 5.60 -14.29
N PRO A 375 4.63 5.93 -13.76
CA PRO A 375 5.27 7.23 -13.99
C PRO A 375 5.43 7.57 -15.47
N ALA A 376 5.74 6.57 -16.31
CA ALA A 376 5.90 6.75 -17.75
C ALA A 376 4.59 7.13 -18.46
N VAL A 377 3.48 6.47 -18.11
CA VAL A 377 2.17 6.77 -18.70
C VAL A 377 1.61 8.08 -18.15
N THR A 378 1.79 8.36 -16.87
CA THR A 378 1.43 9.65 -16.26
C THR A 378 2.17 10.81 -16.94
N PHE A 379 3.49 10.64 -17.19
CA PHE A 379 4.26 11.60 -17.96
C PHE A 379 3.67 11.81 -19.37
N LEU A 380 3.34 10.75 -20.07
CA LEU A 380 2.73 10.83 -21.41
C LEU A 380 1.35 11.51 -21.38
N LEU A 381 0.52 11.18 -20.39
CA LEU A 381 -0.80 11.83 -20.22
C LEU A 381 -0.65 13.34 -19.99
N PHE A 382 0.26 13.77 -19.12
CA PHE A 382 0.51 15.20 -18.94
C PHE A 382 1.10 15.86 -20.18
N MET A 383 2.06 15.22 -20.82
CA MET A 383 2.66 15.74 -22.05
C MET A 383 1.60 15.92 -23.14
N ILE A 384 0.75 14.93 -23.37
CA ILE A 384 -0.32 14.99 -24.37
C ILE A 384 -1.36 16.04 -23.97
N GLY A 385 -1.80 16.05 -22.72
CA GLY A 385 -2.80 17.00 -22.22
C GLY A 385 -2.34 18.45 -22.35
N ILE A 386 -1.12 18.78 -21.92
CA ILE A 386 -0.56 20.13 -22.01
C ILE A 386 -0.29 20.51 -23.47
N LEU A 387 0.21 19.58 -24.30
CA LEU A 387 0.42 19.82 -25.71
C LEU A 387 -0.91 20.10 -26.44
N CYS A 388 -1.96 19.36 -26.11
CA CYS A 388 -3.30 19.62 -26.65
C CYS A 388 -3.81 21.01 -26.25
N LEU A 389 -3.62 21.44 -25.01
CA LEU A 389 -3.96 22.81 -24.57
C LEU A 389 -3.16 23.87 -25.36
N TYR A 390 -1.87 23.63 -25.56
CA TYR A 390 -1.02 24.51 -26.38
C TYR A 390 -1.53 24.62 -27.81
N LEU A 391 -1.84 23.50 -28.46
CA LEU A 391 -2.37 23.48 -29.83
C LEU A 391 -3.76 24.15 -29.91
N GLU A 392 -4.63 23.91 -28.94
CA GLU A 392 -5.94 24.55 -28.88
C GLU A 392 -5.84 26.07 -28.79
N ALA A 393 -4.91 26.59 -27.98
CA ALA A 393 -4.68 28.02 -27.87
C ALA A 393 -4.23 28.67 -29.20
N HIS A 394 -3.64 27.88 -30.12
CA HIS A 394 -3.18 28.36 -31.44
C HIS A 394 -4.18 28.12 -32.55
N THR A 395 -5.04 27.10 -32.43
CA THR A 395 -5.93 26.68 -33.53
C THR A 395 -7.42 26.95 -33.21
N THR A 396 -7.79 27.07 -31.96
CA THR A 396 -9.20 27.25 -31.46
C THR A 396 -10.21 26.31 -32.14
N SER A 397 -9.76 25.07 -32.37
CA SER A 397 -10.55 24.08 -33.14
C SER A 397 -11.56 23.30 -32.33
N GLY A 398 -11.45 23.26 -31.01
CA GLY A 398 -12.19 22.40 -30.10
C GLY A 398 -11.73 20.94 -30.05
N ILE A 399 -11.03 20.46 -31.07
CA ILE A 399 -10.58 19.06 -31.15
C ILE A 399 -9.48 18.78 -30.13
N PHE A 400 -8.52 19.69 -30.03
CA PHE A 400 -7.43 19.55 -29.06
C PHE A 400 -7.91 19.76 -27.63
N ALA A 401 -8.94 20.60 -27.39
CA ALA A 401 -9.59 20.72 -26.10
C ALA A 401 -10.18 19.37 -25.63
N ILE A 402 -10.84 18.62 -26.53
CA ILE A 402 -11.33 17.28 -26.24
C ILE A 402 -10.17 16.33 -25.87
N GLY A 403 -9.06 16.39 -26.59
CA GLY A 403 -7.85 15.61 -26.30
C GLY A 403 -7.28 15.92 -24.92
N ALA A 404 -7.23 17.19 -24.53
CA ALA A 404 -6.77 17.62 -23.21
C ALA A 404 -7.72 17.11 -22.11
N ILE A 405 -9.04 17.28 -22.27
CA ILE A 405 -10.05 16.78 -21.31
C ILE A 405 -9.95 15.27 -21.15
N PHE A 406 -9.78 14.53 -22.24
CA PHE A 406 -9.62 13.09 -22.20
C PHE A 406 -8.35 12.67 -21.44
N SER A 407 -7.22 13.34 -21.71
CA SER A 407 -5.93 13.04 -21.09
C SER A 407 -5.94 13.29 -19.58
N PHE A 408 -6.39 14.46 -19.13
CA PHE A 408 -6.53 14.76 -17.70
C PHE A 408 -7.64 13.94 -17.04
N GLY A 409 -8.75 13.69 -17.77
CA GLY A 409 -9.82 12.83 -17.32
C GLY A 409 -9.35 11.40 -17.01
N LEU A 410 -8.53 10.80 -17.88
CA LEU A 410 -7.92 9.49 -17.65
C LEU A 410 -6.99 9.51 -16.43
N PHE A 411 -6.20 10.58 -16.26
CA PHE A 411 -5.33 10.73 -15.10
C PHE A 411 -6.14 10.75 -13.79
N PHE A 412 -7.17 11.59 -13.69
CA PHE A 412 -8.00 11.67 -12.49
C PHE A 412 -8.81 10.39 -12.26
N TRP A 413 -9.35 9.79 -13.34
CA TRP A 413 -10.08 8.52 -13.23
C TRP A 413 -9.19 7.40 -12.71
N ALA A 414 -7.96 7.27 -13.22
CA ALA A 414 -7.03 6.23 -12.77
C ALA A 414 -6.64 6.42 -11.29
N ASN A 415 -6.38 7.66 -10.87
CA ASN A 415 -6.03 7.96 -9.47
C ASN A 415 -7.24 7.84 -8.53
N TYR A 416 -8.45 8.15 -8.99
CA TYR A 416 -9.70 7.90 -8.26
C TYR A 416 -9.93 6.40 -8.02
N MET A 417 -9.80 5.58 -9.07
CA MET A 417 -9.88 4.12 -8.95
C MET A 417 -8.77 3.54 -8.06
N GLY A 418 -7.57 4.16 -8.09
CA GLY A 418 -6.45 3.82 -7.22
C GLY A 418 -6.60 4.29 -5.77
N GLY A 419 -7.63 5.11 -5.46
CA GLY A 419 -7.90 5.59 -4.10
C GLY A 419 -7.02 6.75 -3.64
N THR A 420 -6.27 7.40 -4.54
CA THR A 420 -5.43 8.57 -4.22
C THR A 420 -6.08 9.90 -4.57
N ALA A 421 -7.00 9.93 -5.53
CA ALA A 421 -7.76 11.12 -5.88
C ALA A 421 -9.21 11.04 -5.40
N GLY A 422 -9.78 12.16 -5.00
CA GLY A 422 -11.18 12.34 -4.65
C GLY A 422 -11.85 13.47 -5.43
N TRP A 423 -13.03 13.85 -5.02
CA TRP A 423 -13.75 14.99 -5.62
C TRP A 423 -13.05 16.33 -5.36
N LEU A 424 -12.31 16.44 -4.26
CA LEU A 424 -11.60 17.67 -3.90
C LEU A 424 -10.54 18.03 -4.93
N GLU A 425 -9.73 17.05 -5.35
CA GLU A 425 -8.67 17.23 -6.32
C GLU A 425 -9.22 17.60 -7.69
N VAL A 426 -10.30 16.94 -8.12
CA VAL A 426 -10.98 17.25 -9.39
C VAL A 426 -11.57 18.67 -9.37
N MET A 427 -12.23 19.06 -8.26
CA MET A 427 -12.78 20.41 -8.11
C MET A 427 -11.67 21.47 -8.10
N LEU A 428 -10.58 21.23 -7.39
CA LEU A 428 -9.44 22.13 -7.35
C LEU A 428 -8.82 22.32 -8.75
N PHE A 429 -8.72 21.23 -9.54
CA PHE A 429 -8.27 21.29 -10.92
C PHE A 429 -9.21 22.15 -11.79
N LEU A 430 -10.51 21.94 -11.69
CA LEU A 430 -11.51 22.67 -12.48
C LEU A 430 -11.52 24.15 -12.11
N ILE A 431 -11.41 24.49 -10.82
CA ILE A 431 -11.29 25.88 -10.35
C ILE A 431 -10.02 26.50 -10.92
N GLY A 432 -8.89 25.81 -10.83
CA GLY A 432 -7.62 26.27 -11.37
C GLY A 432 -7.69 26.51 -12.89
N ALA A 433 -8.28 25.57 -13.63
CA ALA A 433 -8.48 25.71 -15.08
C ALA A 433 -9.42 26.90 -15.41
N GLY A 434 -10.48 27.08 -14.62
CA GLY A 434 -11.38 28.22 -14.74
C GLY A 434 -10.67 29.57 -14.52
N LEU A 435 -9.82 29.67 -13.49
CA LEU A 435 -9.02 30.87 -13.21
C LEU A 435 -8.05 31.18 -14.37
N VAL A 436 -7.38 30.17 -14.91
CA VAL A 436 -6.52 30.35 -16.09
C VAL A 436 -7.34 30.81 -17.29
N ALA A 437 -8.52 30.23 -17.51
CA ALA A 437 -9.41 30.64 -18.60
C ALA A 437 -9.88 32.10 -18.44
N ILE A 438 -10.19 32.55 -17.23
CA ILE A 438 -10.55 33.97 -16.94
C ILE A 438 -9.38 34.88 -17.32
N GLU A 439 -8.14 34.54 -16.95
CA GLU A 439 -6.97 35.34 -17.29
C GLU A 439 -6.78 35.44 -18.82
N VAL A 440 -6.93 34.30 -19.52
CA VAL A 440 -6.69 34.26 -20.96
C VAL A 440 -7.78 34.96 -21.77
N PHE A 441 -9.05 34.79 -21.39
CA PHE A 441 -10.19 35.23 -22.24
C PHE A 441 -10.91 36.49 -21.74
N LEU A 442 -10.89 36.78 -20.42
CA LEU A 442 -11.67 37.90 -19.84
C LEU A 442 -10.79 39.05 -19.42
N ILE A 443 -9.64 38.81 -18.76
CA ILE A 443 -8.82 39.84 -18.12
C ILE A 443 -7.33 39.62 -18.49
N PRO A 444 -6.96 39.69 -19.78
CA PRO A 444 -5.60 39.40 -20.20
C PRO A 444 -4.61 40.44 -19.59
N GLY A 445 -3.52 39.93 -18.99
CA GLY A 445 -2.37 40.73 -18.57
C GLY A 445 -2.27 41.08 -17.08
N PHE A 446 -3.18 40.68 -16.21
CA PHE A 446 -3.09 40.94 -14.75
C PHE A 446 -2.21 39.92 -14.01
N GLY A 447 -2.10 38.68 -14.51
CA GLY A 447 -1.23 37.61 -14.00
C GLY A 447 -1.72 36.95 -12.70
N VAL A 448 -2.63 37.54 -11.95
CA VAL A 448 -3.07 37.05 -10.65
C VAL A 448 -3.93 35.78 -10.79
N PHE A 449 -4.89 35.79 -11.70
CA PHE A 449 -5.76 34.64 -11.93
C PHE A 449 -5.01 33.49 -12.59
N GLY A 450 -4.11 33.78 -13.54
CA GLY A 450 -3.28 32.77 -14.19
C GLY A 450 -2.30 32.09 -13.22
N LEU A 451 -1.64 32.88 -12.37
CA LEU A 451 -0.71 32.35 -11.37
C LEU A 451 -1.44 31.51 -10.32
N SER A 452 -2.54 32.04 -9.75
CA SER A 452 -3.33 31.31 -8.76
C SER A 452 -3.99 30.05 -9.35
N GLY A 453 -4.48 30.14 -10.59
CA GLY A 453 -5.03 29.01 -11.32
C GLY A 453 -3.97 27.93 -11.62
N GLY A 454 -2.78 28.35 -12.06
CA GLY A 454 -1.64 27.43 -12.27
C GLY A 454 -1.21 26.72 -10.99
N LEU A 455 -1.12 27.45 -9.88
CA LEU A 455 -0.81 26.85 -8.55
C LEU A 455 -1.90 25.85 -8.12
N ALA A 456 -3.18 26.19 -8.33
CA ALA A 456 -4.29 25.28 -8.01
C ALA A 456 -4.25 24.00 -8.86
N ILE A 457 -3.94 24.09 -10.14
CA ILE A 457 -3.77 22.92 -11.03
C ILE A 457 -2.61 22.04 -10.55
N ILE A 458 -1.45 22.64 -10.28
CA ILE A 458 -0.27 21.91 -9.77
C ILE A 458 -0.60 21.22 -8.46
N ALA A 459 -1.19 21.94 -7.50
CA ALA A 459 -1.60 21.38 -6.21
C ALA A 459 -2.59 20.23 -6.38
N SER A 460 -3.59 20.37 -7.25
CA SER A 460 -4.56 19.32 -7.56
C SER A 460 -3.89 18.04 -8.10
N ILE A 461 -3.00 18.18 -9.07
CA ILE A 461 -2.29 17.04 -9.68
C ILE A 461 -1.39 16.34 -8.66
N VAL A 462 -0.67 17.11 -7.85
CA VAL A 462 0.21 16.58 -6.80
C VAL A 462 -0.62 15.85 -5.75
N LEU A 463 -1.70 16.44 -5.24
CA LEU A 463 -2.59 15.80 -4.27
C LEU A 463 -3.25 14.54 -4.83
N ALA A 464 -3.70 14.56 -6.08
CA ALA A 464 -4.28 13.39 -6.73
C ALA A 464 -3.30 12.21 -6.89
N SER A 465 -2.00 12.48 -6.89
CA SER A 465 -0.95 11.46 -7.08
C SER A 465 -0.49 10.79 -5.78
N GLN A 466 -1.00 11.19 -4.61
CA GLN A 466 -0.53 10.73 -3.31
C GLN A 466 -1.66 10.61 -2.28
N THR A 467 -1.41 9.82 -1.21
CA THR A 467 -2.41 9.54 -0.16
C THR A 467 -2.27 10.45 1.07
N PHE A 468 -1.30 11.35 1.08
CA PHE A 468 -1.02 12.29 2.18
C PHE A 468 -1.10 13.74 1.68
N VAL A 469 -1.40 14.66 2.57
CA VAL A 469 -1.42 16.11 2.27
C VAL A 469 -0.08 16.74 2.60
N VAL A 470 0.51 16.37 3.74
CA VAL A 470 1.84 16.86 4.17
C VAL A 470 2.72 15.63 4.41
N PRO A 471 3.85 15.51 3.72
CA PRO A 471 4.74 14.38 3.90
C PRO A 471 5.37 14.39 5.30
N SER A 472 5.32 13.26 5.98
CA SER A 472 5.86 13.05 7.33
C SER A 472 6.99 12.03 7.39
N THR A 473 7.13 11.20 6.34
CA THR A 473 8.13 10.14 6.25
C THR A 473 9.05 10.35 5.04
N ASN A 474 10.27 9.79 5.10
CA ASN A 474 11.21 9.84 3.97
C ASN A 474 10.63 9.25 2.68
N GLU A 475 9.78 8.23 2.81
CA GLU A 475 9.12 7.59 1.68
C GLU A 475 8.08 8.53 1.03
N GLU A 476 7.29 9.23 1.83
CA GLU A 476 6.34 10.23 1.36
C GLU A 476 7.03 11.40 0.68
N PHE A 477 8.17 11.88 1.23
CA PHE A 477 9.00 12.89 0.57
C PHE A 477 9.52 12.42 -0.79
N ARG A 478 9.95 11.15 -0.90
CA ARG A 478 10.38 10.57 -2.17
C ARG A 478 9.24 10.49 -3.17
N GLN A 479 8.05 10.08 -2.74
CA GLN A 479 6.86 10.01 -3.59
C GLN A 479 6.46 11.41 -4.11
N LEU A 480 6.47 12.42 -3.23
CA LEU A 480 6.24 13.81 -3.61
C LEU A 480 7.26 14.29 -4.66
N ALA A 481 8.55 14.03 -4.45
CA ALA A 481 9.61 14.40 -5.38
C ALA A 481 9.43 13.73 -6.75
N TRP A 482 9.02 12.46 -6.80
CA TRP A 482 8.72 11.76 -8.05
C TRP A 482 7.51 12.36 -8.78
N SER A 483 6.42 12.66 -8.08
CA SER A 483 5.22 13.29 -8.66
C SER A 483 5.55 14.67 -9.24
N MET A 484 6.26 15.50 -8.50
CA MET A 484 6.71 16.82 -8.97
C MET A 484 7.71 16.69 -10.14
N GLY A 485 8.63 15.74 -10.08
CA GLY A 485 9.58 15.46 -11.14
C GLY A 485 8.89 15.04 -12.45
N THR A 486 7.88 14.18 -12.38
CA THR A 486 7.08 13.74 -13.54
C THR A 486 6.33 14.92 -14.16
N LEU A 487 5.69 15.76 -13.34
CA LEU A 487 4.98 16.94 -13.83
C LEU A 487 5.95 17.96 -14.47
N SER A 488 7.04 18.29 -13.78
CA SER A 488 8.03 19.25 -14.27
C SER A 488 8.68 18.79 -15.58
N SER A 489 9.03 17.51 -15.66
CA SER A 489 9.60 16.93 -16.90
C SER A 489 8.61 16.95 -18.05
N SER A 490 7.32 16.75 -17.80
CA SER A 490 6.27 16.85 -18.81
C SER A 490 6.14 18.28 -19.34
N ILE A 491 6.19 19.30 -18.47
CA ILE A 491 6.15 20.70 -18.86
C ILE A 491 7.37 21.07 -19.72
N VAL A 492 8.57 20.64 -19.31
CA VAL A 492 9.80 20.87 -20.07
C VAL A 492 9.74 20.18 -21.45
N ALA A 493 9.26 18.93 -21.49
CA ALA A 493 9.09 18.20 -22.73
C ALA A 493 8.12 18.90 -23.69
N VAL A 494 6.98 19.39 -23.18
CA VAL A 494 6.03 20.17 -23.99
C VAL A 494 6.66 21.47 -24.47
N GLY A 495 7.41 22.20 -23.62
CA GLY A 495 8.14 23.40 -24.04
C GLY A 495 9.10 23.11 -25.21
N PHE A 496 9.83 22.01 -25.14
CA PHE A 496 10.73 21.59 -26.22
C PHE A 496 9.95 21.22 -27.48
N VAL A 497 8.88 20.44 -27.36
CA VAL A 497 8.01 20.09 -28.51
C VAL A 497 7.35 21.33 -29.08
N ALA A 498 6.89 22.29 -28.25
CA ALA A 498 6.28 23.54 -28.72
C ALA A 498 7.28 24.39 -29.54
N LEU A 499 8.54 24.46 -29.10
CA LEU A 499 9.59 25.15 -29.87
C LEU A 499 9.80 24.52 -31.26
N ILE A 500 9.82 23.20 -31.31
CA ILE A 500 9.94 22.47 -32.61
C ILE A 500 8.69 22.67 -33.46
N LEU A 501 7.50 22.46 -32.86
CA LEU A 501 6.24 22.64 -33.59
C LEU A 501 6.05 24.07 -34.08
N GLY A 502 6.36 25.08 -33.28
CA GLY A 502 6.24 26.48 -33.67
C GLY A 502 7.03 26.81 -34.96
N ARG A 503 8.13 26.09 -35.20
CA ARG A 503 8.91 26.20 -36.42
C ARG A 503 8.28 25.45 -37.62
N PHE A 504 7.63 24.31 -37.37
CA PHE A 504 7.10 23.42 -38.41
C PHE A 504 5.59 23.56 -38.66
N LEU A 505 4.82 24.04 -37.67
CA LEU A 505 3.36 24.18 -37.73
C LEU A 505 2.85 24.89 -39.00
N PRO A 506 3.47 26.02 -39.44
CA PRO A 506 3.04 26.72 -40.65
C PRO A 506 3.21 25.91 -41.94
N HIS A 507 3.99 24.83 -41.90
CA HIS A 507 4.33 24.01 -43.07
C HIS A 507 3.51 22.73 -43.19
N ILE A 508 2.69 22.39 -42.20
CA ILE A 508 1.89 21.16 -42.16
C ILE A 508 0.57 21.39 -42.93
N PRO A 509 0.35 20.68 -44.09
CA PRO A 509 -0.91 20.79 -44.83
C PRO A 509 -2.07 20.30 -43.93
N GLY A 510 -3.13 21.11 -43.81
CA GLY A 510 -4.30 20.86 -42.94
C GLY A 510 -4.32 21.71 -41.66
N ILE A 511 -3.19 21.88 -40.96
CA ILE A 511 -3.09 22.73 -39.78
C ILE A 511 -2.86 24.21 -40.18
N ARG A 512 -2.20 24.46 -41.30
CA ARG A 512 -1.96 25.80 -41.85
C ARG A 512 -3.23 26.65 -41.95
N ASN A 513 -4.34 26.06 -42.35
CA ASN A 513 -5.61 26.76 -42.49
C ASN A 513 -6.37 27.01 -41.16
N MET A 514 -5.87 26.45 -40.07
CA MET A 514 -6.43 26.58 -38.71
C MET A 514 -5.63 27.54 -37.83
N ILE A 515 -4.49 28.05 -38.32
CA ILE A 515 -3.68 29.01 -37.57
C ILE A 515 -4.25 30.41 -37.80
N LEU A 516 -4.58 31.09 -36.71
CA LEU A 516 -4.99 32.49 -36.72
C LEU A 516 -3.81 33.34 -37.23
N ALA A 517 -3.97 33.96 -38.41
CA ALA A 517 -2.99 34.92 -38.88
C ALA A 517 -2.97 36.16 -38.00
N PRO A 518 -1.79 36.76 -37.71
CA PRO A 518 -1.72 38.01 -36.95
C PRO A 518 -2.50 39.09 -37.72
N PRO A 519 -3.25 39.96 -36.98
CA PRO A 519 -3.96 41.08 -37.63
C PRO A 519 -2.99 41.96 -38.39
N GLY A 520 -3.03 41.96 -39.72
CA GLY A 520 -2.19 42.78 -40.57
C GLY A 520 -1.56 42.10 -41.80
N ASP A 521 -1.75 40.78 -41.95
CA ASP A 521 -1.11 40.02 -43.06
C ASP A 521 -2.11 39.69 -44.20
N ASP A 522 -3.17 40.48 -44.38
CA ASP A 522 -4.17 40.36 -45.43
C ASP A 522 -3.70 40.91 -46.79
N GLY A 523 -2.39 40.99 -47.00
CA GLY A 523 -1.82 41.28 -48.30
C GLY A 523 -1.92 40.05 -49.24
N PRO A 524 -2.24 40.20 -50.54
CA PRO A 524 -2.23 39.09 -51.46
C PRO A 524 -0.85 38.42 -51.44
N MET A 525 -0.77 37.11 -51.22
CA MET A 525 0.45 36.31 -51.29
C MET A 525 1.10 36.52 -52.65
N LEU A 526 2.12 37.34 -52.71
CA LEU A 526 2.98 37.41 -53.85
C LEU A 526 3.76 36.09 -53.94
N ASP A 527 3.65 35.43 -55.10
CA ASP A 527 4.36 34.20 -55.46
C ASP A 527 5.86 34.34 -55.08
N PRO A 528 6.44 33.44 -54.28
CA PRO A 528 7.87 33.50 -53.91
C PRO A 528 8.83 33.51 -55.06
N ARG A 529 8.36 33.20 -56.27
CA ARG A 529 9.16 33.24 -57.51
C ARG A 529 9.38 34.64 -58.06
N LEU A 530 8.70 35.67 -57.52
CA LEU A 530 8.83 37.08 -57.93
C LEU A 530 9.73 37.91 -57.00
N ILE A 531 10.29 37.33 -55.92
CA ILE A 531 11.07 38.05 -54.92
C ILE A 531 12.58 38.10 -55.24
N ASN A 532 13.03 37.53 -56.34
CA ASN A 532 14.43 37.65 -56.78
C ASN A 532 14.64 38.79 -57.81
N GLY A 533 14.50 39.98 -57.34
CA GLY A 533 14.84 41.14 -58.12
C GLY A 533 14.21 42.44 -57.59
N SER A 534 14.99 43.17 -56.91
CA SER A 534 14.74 44.57 -56.52
C SER A 534 14.10 44.81 -55.16
N GLN A 535 14.94 44.93 -54.15
CA GLN A 535 14.64 45.53 -52.87
C GLN A 535 14.31 47.00 -52.98
N SER A 536 13.32 47.39 -52.17
CA SER A 536 13.12 48.68 -51.54
C SER A 536 13.30 49.93 -52.39
N SER A 537 12.24 50.36 -53.07
CA SER A 537 12.01 51.79 -53.36
C SER A 537 10.65 52.12 -54.03
N LEU A 538 9.62 51.24 -53.98
CA LEU A 538 8.39 51.45 -54.75
C LEU A 538 7.18 52.01 -53.98
N ALA A 539 7.25 52.17 -52.68
CA ALA A 539 6.16 52.77 -51.90
C ALA A 539 6.28 54.28 -51.67
N THR A 540 7.45 54.89 -51.92
CA THR A 540 7.69 56.31 -51.66
C THR A 540 7.74 57.18 -52.90
N SER A 541 7.84 56.62 -54.11
CA SER A 541 7.98 57.41 -55.34
C SER A 541 6.67 57.75 -56.01
N HIS A 542 5.58 57.00 -55.80
CA HIS A 542 4.33 57.26 -56.51
C HIS A 542 3.41 58.28 -55.81
N ASP A 543 3.54 58.47 -54.52
CA ASP A 543 2.74 59.42 -53.76
C ASP A 543 3.34 60.86 -53.80
N GLN A 544 4.66 60.98 -54.00
CA GLN A 544 5.28 62.28 -54.17
C GLN A 544 4.95 62.93 -55.53
N GLU A 545 4.53 62.18 -56.53
CA GLU A 545 4.03 62.74 -57.78
C GLU A 545 2.65 63.38 -57.72
N LEU A 546 1.97 63.22 -56.60
CA LEU A 546 0.63 63.83 -56.36
C LEU A 546 0.70 65.27 -55.92
N VAL A 547 1.82 65.81 -55.43
CA VAL A 547 1.96 67.22 -55.01
C VAL A 547 1.68 68.15 -56.18
N GLY A 548 0.77 69.10 -56.02
CA GLY A 548 0.32 70.03 -57.04
C GLY A 548 -0.73 69.48 -58.03
N GLN A 549 -1.18 68.18 -57.84
CA GLN A 549 -2.26 67.69 -58.71
C GLN A 549 -3.64 68.14 -58.19
N ALA A 550 -4.47 68.57 -59.18
CA ALA A 550 -5.85 68.92 -58.95
C ALA A 550 -6.75 67.65 -58.92
N GLY A 551 -7.64 67.62 -57.97
CA GLY A 551 -8.61 66.55 -57.78
C GLY A 551 -9.96 67.09 -57.32
N VAL A 552 -10.89 66.20 -56.94
CA VAL A 552 -12.20 66.60 -56.43
C VAL A 552 -12.44 65.83 -55.12
N ALA A 553 -12.94 66.50 -54.12
CA ALA A 553 -13.36 65.88 -52.86
C ALA A 553 -14.55 64.92 -53.14
N TYR A 554 -14.33 63.63 -52.86
CA TYR A 554 -15.37 62.61 -53.07
C TYR A 554 -16.30 62.50 -51.82
N SER A 555 -15.76 62.69 -50.67
CA SER A 555 -16.50 62.77 -49.40
C SER A 555 -16.23 64.11 -48.68
N SER A 556 -17.03 64.47 -47.69
CA SER A 556 -16.70 65.64 -46.82
C SER A 556 -15.39 65.41 -46.12
N LEU A 557 -14.45 66.38 -46.15
CA LEU A 557 -13.17 66.34 -45.44
C LEU A 557 -13.34 67.11 -44.12
N ARG A 558 -13.30 66.37 -42.96
CA ARG A 558 -13.49 66.93 -41.58
C ARG A 558 -12.54 66.27 -40.56
N PRO A 559 -11.27 66.56 -40.54
CA PRO A 559 -10.41 67.00 -41.59
C PRO A 559 -10.03 65.86 -42.60
N ALA A 560 -10.29 64.58 -42.28
CA ALA A 560 -10.00 63.42 -43.12
C ALA A 560 -11.19 62.99 -43.98
N GLY A 561 -10.94 62.51 -45.16
CA GLY A 561 -11.93 61.98 -46.07
C GLY A 561 -11.29 61.40 -47.35
N LYS A 562 -12.12 61.19 -48.39
CA LYS A 562 -11.66 60.64 -49.68
C LYS A 562 -11.73 61.66 -50.78
N ALA A 563 -10.70 61.72 -51.62
CA ALA A 563 -10.63 62.53 -52.78
C ALA A 563 -10.29 61.70 -54.03
N GLN A 564 -10.74 62.20 -55.18
CA GLN A 564 -10.50 61.55 -56.46
C GLN A 564 -9.48 62.31 -57.29
N PHE A 565 -8.36 61.68 -57.60
CA PHE A 565 -7.29 62.19 -58.49
C PHE A 565 -7.16 61.25 -59.68
N LYS A 566 -7.35 61.79 -60.87
CA LYS A 566 -7.27 61.02 -62.16
C LYS A 566 -8.05 59.67 -62.13
N GLY A 567 -9.21 59.67 -61.50
CA GLY A 567 -10.04 58.45 -61.41
C GLY A 567 -9.72 57.48 -60.26
N ARG A 568 -8.67 57.74 -59.47
CA ARG A 568 -8.29 56.99 -58.25
C ARG A 568 -8.84 57.66 -57.00
N LEU A 569 -9.42 56.92 -56.13
CA LEU A 569 -9.81 57.36 -54.80
C LEU A 569 -8.62 57.23 -53.83
N VAL A 570 -8.30 58.30 -53.11
CA VAL A 570 -7.18 58.36 -52.20
C VAL A 570 -7.67 58.98 -50.90
N ASP A 571 -7.19 58.48 -49.77
CA ASP A 571 -7.46 59.07 -48.48
C ASP A 571 -6.63 60.35 -48.30
N VAL A 572 -7.31 61.46 -47.98
CA VAL A 572 -6.70 62.80 -47.85
C VAL A 572 -7.15 63.48 -46.57
N VAL A 573 -6.35 64.49 -46.13
CA VAL A 573 -6.63 65.33 -44.97
C VAL A 573 -6.63 66.79 -45.42
N SER A 574 -7.65 67.56 -45.09
CA SER A 574 -7.70 69.00 -45.41
C SER A 574 -6.71 69.77 -44.53
N ASN A 575 -6.14 70.87 -45.08
CA ASN A 575 -5.21 71.73 -44.37
C ASN A 575 -5.96 72.74 -43.46
N GLY A 576 -6.78 72.19 -42.54
CA GLY A 576 -7.51 72.99 -41.52
C GLY A 576 -8.94 73.43 -41.89
N ASP A 577 -9.35 73.40 -43.15
CA ASP A 577 -10.67 73.82 -43.58
C ASP A 577 -11.62 72.63 -43.79
N PHE A 578 -12.93 72.82 -43.57
CA PHE A 578 -13.95 71.83 -43.95
C PHE A 578 -14.23 71.96 -45.45
N ILE A 579 -14.07 70.89 -46.18
CA ILE A 579 -14.27 70.84 -47.60
C ILE A 579 -15.46 69.92 -47.91
N ASP A 580 -16.47 70.43 -48.60
CA ASP A 580 -17.64 69.69 -48.97
C ASP A 580 -17.41 68.77 -50.19
N PRO A 581 -18.16 67.67 -50.32
CA PRO A 581 -18.07 66.79 -51.48
C PRO A 581 -18.30 67.51 -52.76
N GLY A 582 -17.50 67.22 -53.82
CA GLY A 582 -17.57 67.87 -55.13
C GLY A 582 -16.74 69.13 -55.29
N THR A 583 -16.10 69.62 -54.22
CA THR A 583 -15.21 70.80 -54.27
C THR A 583 -13.91 70.44 -54.94
N PRO A 584 -13.43 71.27 -55.90
CA PRO A 584 -12.08 71.10 -56.47
C PRO A 584 -11.02 71.34 -55.38
N ILE A 585 -10.04 70.44 -55.35
CA ILE A 585 -8.92 70.44 -54.38
C ILE A 585 -7.61 70.27 -55.06
N GLU A 586 -6.55 70.71 -54.38
CA GLU A 586 -5.16 70.56 -54.83
C GLU A 586 -4.31 69.95 -53.71
N VAL A 587 -3.41 69.03 -54.03
CA VAL A 587 -2.50 68.41 -53.05
C VAL A 587 -1.37 69.39 -52.73
N VAL A 588 -1.30 69.78 -51.46
CA VAL A 588 -0.31 70.75 -50.95
C VAL A 588 0.94 70.05 -50.44
N GLU A 589 0.76 68.89 -49.78
CA GLU A 589 1.85 68.17 -49.12
C GLU A 589 1.57 66.67 -49.10
N VAL A 590 2.61 65.87 -49.30
CA VAL A 590 2.61 64.42 -49.09
C VAL A 590 3.72 64.06 -48.11
N SER A 591 3.34 63.56 -46.95
CA SER A 591 4.28 63.19 -45.89
C SER A 591 4.00 61.76 -45.43
N GLY A 592 4.76 60.80 -45.94
CA GLY A 592 4.52 59.38 -45.74
C GLY A 592 3.15 58.95 -46.28
N ASN A 593 2.27 58.43 -45.47
CA ASN A 593 0.91 57.97 -45.86
C ASN A 593 -0.15 59.09 -45.68
N ARG A 594 0.27 60.33 -45.40
CA ARG A 594 -0.61 61.50 -45.20
C ARG A 594 -0.55 62.42 -46.39
N ILE A 595 -1.65 62.57 -47.10
CA ILE A 595 -1.80 63.47 -48.24
C ILE A 595 -2.66 64.65 -47.79
N VAL A 596 -2.08 65.85 -47.76
CA VAL A 596 -2.75 67.08 -47.36
C VAL A 596 -3.25 67.81 -48.56
N VAL A 597 -4.51 68.23 -48.52
CA VAL A 597 -5.18 68.97 -49.63
C VAL A 597 -5.78 70.27 -49.16
N CYS A 598 -5.88 71.25 -50.03
CA CYS A 598 -6.63 72.49 -49.85
C CYS A 598 -7.68 72.68 -50.93
N ALA A 599 -8.74 73.46 -50.64
CA ALA A 599 -9.70 73.87 -51.64
C ALA A 599 -9.02 74.83 -52.63
N LYS A 600 -9.28 74.66 -53.92
CA LYS A 600 -8.69 75.46 -54.97
C LYS A 600 -9.53 76.68 -55.28
#